data_d42fdfa8bbafaaa4daacaa9eef1affb6
#
_entry.id   d42fdfa8bbafaaa4daacaa9eef1affb6
#
_cell.length_a   1.000
_cell.length_b   1.000
_cell.length_c   1.000
_cell.angle_alpha   90.00
_cell.angle_beta   90.00
_cell.angle_gamma   90.00
#
_symmetry.space_group_name_H-M   'P 1'
#
loop_
_entity.id
_entity.type
_entity.pdbx_description
1 polymer ?
#
loop_
_entity_poly.entity_id
_entity_poly.type
_entity_poly.pdbx_seq_one_letter_code
_entity_poly.pdbx_strand_id
1 'polypeptide(L)'
;MKNLILIRHAKSSWDAPVHDKERFLAPRGIQDSHLVSQNIGSFLPKTNIIWSSTAKRAAETAVIFAQNLQWPLESIVFKDELYTFDSSKLEKTIKACQNSYENVILFGHNEAITEFVNKFGDIFIDNVPTAGFVSISFPQESWSQIKAGKTTKILFPRDLKYD
;
A
#
# COMPACT_ATOMS: atom_id res chain seq x y z
N MET A 1 -18.83 3.95 -5.65
CA MET A 1 -18.05 3.32 -4.57
C MET A 1 -16.57 3.37 -4.92
N LYS A 2 -15.73 3.68 -3.95
CA LYS A 2 -14.28 3.72 -4.14
C LYS A 2 -13.63 2.64 -3.27
N ASN A 3 -12.64 1.96 -3.81
CA ASN A 3 -11.86 0.95 -3.07
C ASN A 3 -10.41 1.37 -3.04
N LEU A 4 -9.84 1.37 -1.84
CA LEU A 4 -8.45 1.77 -1.62
C LEU A 4 -7.71 0.64 -0.92
N ILE A 5 -6.61 0.23 -1.51
CA ILE A 5 -5.72 -0.77 -0.92
C ILE A 5 -4.41 -0.08 -0.59
N LEU A 6 -4.02 -0.16 0.67
CA LEU A 6 -2.77 0.42 1.17
C LEU A 6 -1.84 -0.70 1.57
N ILE A 7 -0.63 -0.67 1.04
CA ILE A 7 0.40 -1.66 1.34
C ILE A 7 1.63 -0.91 1.81
N ARG A 8 2.05 -1.17 3.05
CA ARG A 8 3.30 -0.63 3.56
C ARG A 8 4.46 -1.37 2.91
N HIS A 9 5.51 -0.63 2.51
CA HIS A 9 6.70 -1.26 1.94
C HIS A 9 7.21 -2.38 2.84
N ALA A 10 7.87 -3.37 2.25
CA ALA A 10 8.41 -4.50 2.98
C ALA A 10 9.69 -4.11 3.76
N LYS A 11 10.18 -5.02 4.59
CA LYS A 11 11.34 -4.78 5.46
C LYS A 11 12.54 -4.33 4.63
N SER A 12 13.11 -3.20 5.00
CA SER A 12 14.27 -2.61 4.32
C SER A 12 15.55 -2.81 5.13
N SER A 13 16.68 -2.76 4.42
CA SER A 13 18.00 -2.93 5.00
C SER A 13 18.55 -1.61 5.53
N TRP A 14 19.29 -1.69 6.64
CA TRP A 14 20.09 -0.59 7.18
C TRP A 14 21.59 -0.82 6.96
N ASP A 15 21.97 -1.88 6.22
CA ASP A 15 23.36 -2.31 6.11
C ASP A 15 24.20 -1.42 5.21
N ALA A 16 23.59 -0.76 4.24
CA ALA A 16 24.30 0.10 3.29
C ALA A 16 24.26 1.57 3.77
N PRO A 17 25.37 2.32 3.62
CA PRO A 17 25.43 3.73 4.02
C PRO A 17 24.82 4.62 2.91
N VAL A 18 23.51 4.50 2.68
CA VAL A 18 22.80 5.24 1.65
C VAL A 18 21.77 6.17 2.30
N HIS A 19 21.30 7.17 1.55
CA HIS A 19 20.21 8.02 1.99
C HIS A 19 18.94 7.20 2.18
N ASP A 20 18.04 7.68 3.05
CA ASP A 20 16.79 6.97 3.35
C ASP A 20 16.05 6.53 2.09
N LYS A 21 15.91 7.42 1.12
CA LYS A 21 15.17 7.14 -0.12
C LYS A 21 15.78 6.00 -0.93
N GLU A 22 17.08 5.78 -0.78
CA GLU A 22 17.84 4.77 -1.52
C GLU A 22 17.94 3.43 -0.78
N ARG A 23 17.38 3.31 0.41
CA ARG A 23 17.41 2.05 1.16
C ARG A 23 16.60 0.99 0.42
N PHE A 24 17.19 -0.19 0.27
CA PHE A 24 16.58 -1.30 -0.48
C PHE A 24 16.06 -2.37 0.49
N LEU A 25 15.32 -3.34 -0.05
CA LEU A 25 14.72 -4.39 0.76
C LEU A 25 15.78 -5.31 1.36
N ALA A 26 15.56 -5.68 2.63
CA ALA A 26 16.30 -6.78 3.26
C ALA A 26 15.78 -8.11 2.72
N PRO A 27 16.54 -9.21 2.90
CA PRO A 27 16.08 -10.53 2.46
C PRO A 27 14.71 -10.92 3.00
N ARG A 28 14.43 -10.61 4.27
CA ARG A 28 13.10 -10.85 4.85
C ARG A 28 12.02 -10.05 4.15
N GLY A 29 12.33 -8.82 3.74
CA GLY A 29 11.37 -7.98 3.02
C GLY A 29 11.03 -8.57 1.66
N ILE A 30 12.02 -9.11 0.96
CA ILE A 30 11.79 -9.78 -0.32
C ILE A 30 10.89 -11.00 -0.12
N GLN A 31 11.17 -11.82 0.89
CA GLN A 31 10.37 -13.00 1.22
C GLN A 31 8.93 -12.63 1.58
N ASP A 32 8.76 -11.61 2.44
CA ASP A 32 7.42 -11.17 2.85
C ASP A 32 6.63 -10.57 1.68
N SER A 33 7.30 -9.87 0.76
CA SER A 33 6.65 -9.33 -0.44
C SER A 33 6.11 -10.45 -1.32
N HIS A 34 6.88 -11.51 -1.53
CA HIS A 34 6.40 -12.68 -2.27
C HIS A 34 5.26 -13.37 -1.55
N LEU A 35 5.40 -13.55 -0.24
CA LEU A 35 4.39 -14.24 0.57
C LEU A 35 3.04 -13.53 0.50
N VAL A 36 3.01 -12.24 0.76
CA VAL A 36 1.76 -11.48 0.76
C VAL A 36 1.18 -11.40 -0.66
N SER A 37 2.00 -11.03 -1.65
CA SER A 37 1.50 -10.88 -3.02
C SER A 37 0.95 -12.17 -3.61
N GLN A 38 1.48 -13.32 -3.22
CA GLN A 38 0.98 -14.62 -3.69
C GLN A 38 -0.36 -15.01 -3.05
N ASN A 39 -0.79 -14.30 -2.00
CA ASN A 39 -1.97 -14.67 -1.24
C ASN A 39 -3.11 -13.62 -1.28
N ILE A 40 -2.97 -12.55 -2.08
CA ILE A 40 -3.98 -11.48 -2.10
C ILE A 40 -4.80 -11.42 -3.40
N GLY A 41 -4.47 -12.21 -4.40
CA GLY A 41 -5.10 -12.09 -5.72
C GLY A 41 -6.63 -12.12 -5.69
N SER A 42 -7.20 -13.00 -4.85
CA SER A 42 -8.66 -13.14 -4.73
C SER A 42 -9.34 -11.95 -4.04
N PHE A 43 -8.58 -11.09 -3.36
CA PHE A 43 -9.10 -9.93 -2.65
C PHE A 43 -9.03 -8.65 -3.47
N LEU A 44 -8.45 -8.71 -4.67
CA LEU A 44 -8.21 -7.52 -5.48
C LEU A 44 -9.34 -7.32 -6.48
N PRO A 45 -9.77 -6.05 -6.70
CA PRO A 45 -10.63 -5.74 -7.84
C PRO A 45 -9.93 -6.08 -9.16
N LYS A 46 -10.71 -6.30 -10.22
CA LYS A 46 -10.17 -6.69 -11.52
C LYS A 46 -9.35 -5.58 -12.17
N THR A 47 -9.78 -4.34 -12.03
CA THR A 47 -9.08 -3.18 -12.61
C THR A 47 -8.66 -2.24 -11.50
N ASN A 48 -7.38 -1.89 -11.51
CA ASN A 48 -6.78 -1.04 -10.49
C ASN A 48 -5.84 -0.05 -11.12
N ILE A 49 -5.74 1.15 -10.53
CA ILE A 49 -4.58 1.98 -10.76
C ILE A 49 -3.57 1.69 -9.64
N ILE A 50 -2.30 1.61 -9.99
CA ILE A 50 -1.26 1.18 -9.06
C ILE A 50 -0.28 2.33 -8.87
N TRP A 51 -0.16 2.80 -7.65
CA TRP A 51 0.73 3.88 -7.25
C TRP A 51 1.81 3.36 -6.32
N SER A 52 3.00 3.88 -6.44
CA SER A 52 4.08 3.61 -5.49
C SER A 52 4.83 4.88 -5.13
N SER A 53 5.24 4.95 -3.86
CA SER A 53 6.26 5.91 -3.46
C SER A 53 7.51 5.72 -4.33
N THR A 54 8.24 6.81 -4.55
CA THR A 54 9.50 6.79 -5.29
C THR A 54 10.66 6.25 -4.46
N ALA A 55 10.48 6.06 -3.15
CA ALA A 55 11.51 5.43 -2.33
C ALA A 55 11.78 4.01 -2.82
N LYS A 56 13.06 3.62 -2.86
CA LYS A 56 13.48 2.34 -3.45
C LYS A 56 12.80 1.14 -2.79
N ARG A 57 12.67 1.15 -1.45
CA ARG A 57 12.04 0.04 -0.72
C ARG A 57 10.57 -0.15 -1.09
N ALA A 58 9.86 0.94 -1.37
CA ALA A 58 8.46 0.86 -1.81
C ALA A 58 8.38 0.40 -3.26
N ALA A 59 9.23 0.94 -4.12
CA ALA A 59 9.29 0.56 -5.53
C ALA A 59 9.62 -0.93 -5.70
N GLU A 60 10.58 -1.44 -4.94
CA GLU A 60 10.93 -2.87 -4.98
C GLU A 60 9.78 -3.75 -4.51
N THR A 61 9.08 -3.34 -3.45
CA THR A 61 7.89 -4.05 -2.98
C THR A 61 6.85 -4.11 -4.10
N ALA A 62 6.56 -2.97 -4.72
CA ALA A 62 5.57 -2.88 -5.80
C ALA A 62 5.94 -3.77 -6.99
N VAL A 63 7.22 -3.82 -7.36
CA VAL A 63 7.70 -4.66 -8.47
C VAL A 63 7.48 -6.14 -8.16
N ILE A 64 7.77 -6.58 -6.94
CA ILE A 64 7.55 -7.98 -6.55
C ILE A 64 6.05 -8.32 -6.61
N PHE A 65 5.20 -7.42 -6.11
CA PHE A 65 3.75 -7.62 -6.20
C PHE A 65 3.30 -7.69 -7.66
N ALA A 66 3.82 -6.81 -8.51
CA ALA A 66 3.48 -6.82 -9.94
C ALA A 66 3.85 -8.13 -10.61
N GLN A 67 5.03 -8.67 -10.31
CA GLN A 67 5.47 -9.95 -10.85
C GLN A 67 4.52 -11.09 -10.48
N ASN A 68 4.13 -11.18 -9.22
CA ASN A 68 3.30 -12.27 -8.74
C ASN A 68 1.82 -12.11 -9.13
N LEU A 69 1.37 -10.89 -9.35
CA LEU A 69 -0.02 -10.59 -9.70
C LEU A 69 -0.19 -10.33 -11.20
N GLN A 70 0.89 -10.45 -11.96
CA GLN A 70 0.89 -10.27 -13.41
C GLN A 70 0.45 -8.88 -13.85
N TRP A 71 0.79 -7.86 -13.06
CA TRP A 71 0.62 -6.49 -13.48
C TRP A 71 1.78 -6.10 -14.40
N PRO A 72 1.53 -5.44 -15.53
CA PRO A 72 2.63 -4.87 -16.32
C PRO A 72 3.44 -3.90 -15.46
N LEU A 73 4.76 -3.98 -15.49
CA LEU A 73 5.61 -3.10 -14.69
C LEU A 73 5.38 -1.62 -15.04
N GLU A 74 5.12 -1.33 -16.31
CA GLU A 74 4.84 0.03 -16.77
C GLU A 74 3.50 0.58 -16.26
N SER A 75 2.65 -0.26 -15.67
CA SER A 75 1.40 0.21 -15.08
C SER A 75 1.59 0.86 -13.71
N ILE A 76 2.76 0.67 -13.09
CA ILE A 76 3.04 1.28 -11.79
C ILE A 76 3.38 2.75 -11.99
N VAL A 77 2.61 3.63 -11.36
CA VAL A 77 2.83 5.07 -11.37
C VAL A 77 3.58 5.46 -10.10
N PHE A 78 4.79 5.96 -10.26
CA PHE A 78 5.61 6.40 -9.12
C PHE A 78 5.29 7.85 -8.80
N LYS A 79 5.02 8.12 -7.52
CA LYS A 79 4.61 9.44 -7.04
C LYS A 79 5.49 9.88 -5.87
N ASP A 80 6.19 10.99 -6.02
CA ASP A 80 6.97 11.57 -4.92
C ASP A 80 6.09 11.94 -3.74
N GLU A 81 4.84 12.32 -3.98
CA GLU A 81 3.88 12.67 -2.93
C GLU A 81 3.61 11.50 -1.98
N LEU A 82 3.80 10.26 -2.44
CA LEU A 82 3.65 9.09 -1.58
C LEU A 82 4.89 8.80 -0.74
N TYR A 83 6.01 9.44 -1.03
CA TYR A 83 7.17 9.39 -0.15
C TYR A 83 6.95 10.36 0.99
N THR A 84 6.11 9.95 1.91
CA THR A 84 5.73 10.75 3.06
C THR A 84 5.43 9.85 4.25
N PHE A 85 5.73 10.36 5.45
CA PHE A 85 5.40 9.71 6.72
C PHE A 85 4.22 10.38 7.41
N ASP A 86 3.67 11.43 6.78
CA ASP A 86 2.62 12.29 7.32
C ASP A 86 1.28 11.88 6.70
N SER A 87 0.32 11.49 7.55
CA SER A 87 -0.99 11.02 7.09
C SER A 87 -1.80 12.10 6.40
N SER A 88 -1.62 13.37 6.75
CA SER A 88 -2.35 14.46 6.09
C SER A 88 -1.91 14.64 4.64
N LYS A 89 -0.63 14.44 4.35
CA LYS A 89 -0.11 14.48 2.97
C LYS A 89 -0.58 13.28 2.18
N LEU A 90 -0.60 12.10 2.79
CA LEU A 90 -1.16 10.91 2.18
C LEU A 90 -2.64 11.09 1.84
N GLU A 91 -3.41 11.60 2.78
CA GLU A 91 -4.83 11.90 2.58
C GLU A 91 -5.04 12.86 1.41
N LYS A 92 -4.25 13.92 1.34
CA LYS A 92 -4.33 14.92 0.27
C LYS A 92 -4.08 14.27 -1.10
N THR A 93 -3.07 13.41 -1.20
CA THR A 93 -2.75 12.71 -2.44
C THR A 93 -3.88 11.80 -2.88
N ILE A 94 -4.45 11.04 -1.94
CA ILE A 94 -5.56 10.13 -2.23
C ILE A 94 -6.80 10.91 -2.67
N LYS A 95 -7.13 12.01 -1.99
CA LYS A 95 -8.30 12.83 -2.32
C LYS A 95 -8.17 13.55 -3.66
N ALA A 96 -6.96 13.71 -4.16
CA ALA A 96 -6.70 14.31 -5.47
C ALA A 96 -6.82 13.32 -6.62
N CYS A 97 -7.10 12.06 -6.35
CA CYS A 97 -7.26 11.03 -7.39
C CYS A 97 -8.45 11.35 -8.29
N GLN A 98 -8.31 11.05 -9.58
CA GLN A 98 -9.38 11.23 -10.54
C GLN A 98 -10.54 10.26 -10.22
N ASN A 99 -11.76 10.77 -10.31
CA ASN A 99 -12.95 9.99 -9.96
C ASN A 99 -13.27 8.88 -10.97
N SER A 100 -12.68 8.92 -12.16
CA SER A 100 -12.78 7.82 -13.12
C SER A 100 -12.11 6.54 -12.62
N TYR A 101 -11.17 6.64 -11.68
CA TYR A 101 -10.55 5.48 -11.07
C TYR A 101 -11.35 5.08 -9.84
N GLU A 102 -11.92 3.88 -9.84
CA GLU A 102 -12.69 3.38 -8.72
C GLU A 102 -11.84 2.58 -7.74
N ASN A 103 -10.74 2.02 -8.19
CA ASN A 103 -9.90 1.14 -7.40
C ASN A 103 -8.45 1.60 -7.46
N VAL A 104 -7.87 1.90 -6.30
CA VAL A 104 -6.48 2.35 -6.19
C VAL A 104 -5.73 1.41 -5.26
N ILE A 105 -4.56 0.97 -5.70
CA ILE A 105 -3.60 0.24 -4.87
C ILE A 105 -2.39 1.14 -4.71
N LEU A 106 -1.95 1.37 -3.47
CA LEU A 106 -0.77 2.19 -3.24
C LEU A 106 0.23 1.50 -2.32
N PHE A 107 1.50 1.75 -2.58
CA PHE A 107 2.62 1.29 -1.78
C PHE A 107 3.28 2.52 -1.14
N GLY A 108 3.33 2.55 0.17
CA GLY A 108 3.79 3.73 0.90
C GLY A 108 4.44 3.38 2.24
N HIS A 109 4.37 4.33 3.16
CA HIS A 109 5.17 4.34 4.37
C HIS A 109 4.33 4.55 5.63
N ASN A 110 4.90 4.18 6.78
CA ASN A 110 4.37 4.51 8.09
C ASN A 110 5.07 5.77 8.64
N GLU A 111 4.50 6.51 9.53
CA GLU A 111 3.19 6.25 10.20
C GLU A 111 1.97 6.66 9.36
N ALA A 112 2.20 7.24 8.17
CA ALA A 112 1.11 7.76 7.33
C ALA A 112 0.03 6.71 7.08
N ILE A 113 0.43 5.47 6.74
CA ILE A 113 -0.53 4.40 6.44
C ILE A 113 -1.33 4.01 7.67
N THR A 114 -0.68 3.78 8.81
CA THR A 114 -1.40 3.37 10.04
C THR A 114 -2.40 4.45 10.47
N GLU A 115 -1.99 5.70 10.46
CA GLU A 115 -2.89 6.79 10.84
C GLU A 115 -4.05 6.93 9.86
N PHE A 116 -3.80 6.76 8.55
CA PHE A 116 -4.84 6.84 7.54
C PHE A 116 -5.88 5.73 7.72
N VAL A 117 -5.45 4.48 7.89
CA VAL A 117 -6.40 3.37 8.01
C VAL A 117 -7.22 3.45 9.29
N ASN A 118 -6.68 4.06 10.35
CA ASN A 118 -7.44 4.27 11.58
C ASN A 118 -8.41 5.44 11.48
N LYS A 119 -8.08 6.45 10.69
CA LYS A 119 -8.98 7.59 10.48
C LYS A 119 -10.15 7.23 9.56
N PHE A 120 -9.91 6.48 8.51
CA PHE A 120 -10.90 6.25 7.45
C PHE A 120 -11.54 4.86 7.48
N GLY A 121 -10.89 3.87 8.04
CA GLY A 121 -11.47 2.54 8.21
C GLY A 121 -12.27 2.42 9.49
N ASP A 122 -12.94 1.29 9.67
CA ASP A 122 -13.79 1.04 10.84
C ASP A 122 -13.25 -0.06 11.76
N ILE A 123 -12.01 -0.51 11.53
CA ILE A 123 -11.32 -1.46 12.41
C ILE A 123 -10.03 -0.80 12.87
N PHE A 124 -9.83 -0.74 14.20
CA PHE A 124 -8.59 -0.16 14.74
C PHE A 124 -7.41 -1.11 14.49
N ILE A 125 -6.31 -0.56 13.99
CA ILE A 125 -5.06 -1.27 13.78
C ILE A 125 -3.96 -0.54 14.54
N ASP A 126 -3.32 -1.22 15.50
CA ASP A 126 -2.27 -0.60 16.31
C ASP A 126 -1.09 -0.17 15.43
N ASN A 127 -0.66 -1.04 14.53
CA ASN A 127 0.43 -0.75 13.60
C ASN A 127 0.31 -1.65 12.37
N VAL A 128 0.30 -1.02 11.19
CA VAL A 128 0.42 -1.77 9.94
C VAL A 128 1.89 -2.16 9.77
N PRO A 129 2.22 -3.45 9.84
CA PRO A 129 3.62 -3.88 9.73
C PRO A 129 4.13 -3.74 8.30
N THR A 130 5.44 -3.90 8.12
CA THR A 130 6.03 -3.94 6.78
C THR A 130 5.39 -5.06 5.95
N ALA A 131 5.15 -4.80 4.68
CA ALA A 131 4.41 -5.66 3.74
C ALA A 131 2.95 -5.90 4.15
N GLY A 132 2.43 -5.15 5.13
CA GLY A 132 1.04 -5.27 5.55
C GLY A 132 0.09 -4.69 4.51
N PHE A 133 -1.03 -5.37 4.34
CA PHE A 133 -2.08 -5.07 3.36
C PHE A 133 -3.35 -4.69 4.11
N VAL A 134 -3.96 -3.55 3.75
CA VAL A 134 -5.25 -3.12 4.29
C VAL A 134 -6.11 -2.62 3.14
N SER A 135 -7.34 -3.12 3.06
CA SER A 135 -8.31 -2.70 2.05
C SER A 135 -9.48 -1.97 2.71
N ILE A 136 -9.83 -0.81 2.18
CA ILE A 136 -10.95 0.02 2.67
C ILE A 136 -11.88 0.32 1.51
N SER A 137 -13.17 0.16 1.73
CA SER A 137 -14.21 0.50 0.77
C SER A 137 -14.95 1.75 1.25
N PHE A 138 -15.22 2.67 0.33
CA PHE A 138 -15.90 3.93 0.60
C PHE A 138 -17.19 4.01 -0.21
N PRO A 139 -18.32 4.39 0.41
CA PRO A 139 -19.57 4.55 -0.32
C PRO A 139 -19.62 5.78 -1.21
N GLN A 140 -18.71 6.74 -0.99
CA GLN A 140 -18.70 7.99 -1.77
C GLN A 140 -18.27 7.71 -3.22
N GLU A 141 -18.81 8.50 -4.14
CA GLU A 141 -18.50 8.39 -5.57
C GLU A 141 -17.29 9.25 -5.98
N SER A 142 -16.80 10.08 -5.08
CA SER A 142 -15.71 11.01 -5.35
C SER A 142 -14.59 10.82 -4.33
N TRP A 143 -13.35 10.73 -4.80
CA TRP A 143 -12.18 10.62 -3.93
C TRP A 143 -12.04 11.84 -3.01
N SER A 144 -12.38 13.03 -3.50
CA SER A 144 -12.31 14.25 -2.69
C SER A 144 -13.29 14.26 -1.54
N GLN A 145 -14.32 13.42 -1.58
CA GLN A 145 -15.40 13.38 -0.60
C GLN A 145 -15.34 12.18 0.33
N ILE A 146 -14.32 11.34 0.23
CA ILE A 146 -14.25 10.15 1.09
C ILE A 146 -14.24 10.54 2.56
N LYS A 147 -14.96 9.76 3.36
CA LYS A 147 -15.09 9.95 4.81
C LYS A 147 -14.95 8.58 5.48
N ALA A 148 -15.89 8.23 6.35
CA ALA A 148 -15.88 6.93 7.01
C ALA A 148 -16.07 5.82 5.98
N GLY A 149 -15.09 4.96 5.88
CA GLY A 149 -15.10 3.78 5.04
C GLY A 149 -15.21 2.52 5.87
N LYS A 150 -15.25 1.38 5.18
CA LYS A 150 -15.29 0.06 5.81
C LYS A 150 -13.99 -0.67 5.50
N THR A 151 -13.32 -1.15 6.54
CA THR A 151 -12.14 -2.01 6.39
C THR A 151 -12.62 -3.39 5.96
N THR A 152 -12.30 -3.77 4.72
CA THR A 152 -12.82 -4.99 4.12
C THR A 152 -11.87 -6.16 4.22
N LYS A 153 -10.56 -5.90 4.33
CA LYS A 153 -9.57 -6.97 4.47
C LYS A 153 -8.30 -6.43 5.11
N ILE A 154 -7.76 -7.20 6.03
CA ILE A 154 -6.46 -6.96 6.66
C ILE A 154 -5.66 -8.25 6.50
N LEU A 155 -4.44 -8.14 5.96
CA LEU A 155 -3.57 -9.29 5.80
C LEU A 155 -2.12 -8.86 6.03
N PHE A 156 -1.51 -9.45 7.05
CA PHE A 156 -0.14 -9.16 7.43
C PHE A 156 0.73 -10.40 7.22
N PRO A 157 2.03 -10.25 7.00
CA PRO A 157 2.92 -11.41 6.81
C PRO A 157 2.79 -12.47 7.91
N ARG A 158 2.64 -12.03 9.17
CA ARG A 158 2.51 -12.98 10.30
C ARG A 158 1.28 -13.87 10.18
N ASP A 159 0.24 -13.42 9.50
CA ASP A 159 -1.00 -14.19 9.33
C ASP A 159 -0.79 -15.37 8.35
N LEU A 160 0.28 -15.33 7.56
CA LEU A 160 0.56 -16.31 6.53
C LEU A 160 1.71 -17.25 6.90
N LYS A 161 2.41 -16.99 8.00
CA LYS A 161 3.61 -17.77 8.39
C LYS A 161 3.28 -18.94 9.31
N TYR A 162 2.12 -18.97 9.91
CA TYR A 162 1.71 -19.96 10.88
C TYR A 162 0.36 -20.54 10.49
N ASP A 163 0.36 -21.70 9.91
CA ASP A 163 -0.85 -22.42 9.52
C ASP A 163 -0.96 -23.75 10.20
#